data_b4199f1e941d34a6b9239d400953a2ae
#
_entry.id   b4199f1e941d34a6b9239d400953a2ae
#
_cell.length_a   1.000
_cell.length_b   1.000
_cell.length_c   1.000
_cell.angle_alpha   90.00
_cell.angle_beta   90.00
_cell.angle_gamma   90.00
#
_symmetry.space_group_name_H-M   'P 1'
#
loop_
_entity.id
_entity.type
_entity.pdbx_description
1 polymer ?
#
loop_
_entity_poly.entity_id
_entity_poly.type
_entity_poly.pdbx_seq_one_letter_code
_entity_poly.pdbx_strand_id
1 'polypeptide(L)'
;FSVNFDQSFRVFKHPRIQLVYEDNDILVINKGYGVLSMGTDTVKTGTAYSVMREYVKYHNPRAQVFIVHRLDRDTSGLMMLAKSQEAKDAMQHNWNNMVLSRKYVAVVEGMVEQEQGVVRSYLAETSQFEVYSTQDASKGQLAVTRWRRLAAGGGYSLMELELDTGR
;
A
#
# COMPACT_ATOMS: atom_id res chain seq x y z
N PHE A 1 -4.98 -11.05 24.03
CA PHE A 1 -4.59 -11.96 22.93
C PHE A 1 -3.11 -12.22 23.06
N SER A 2 -2.70 -13.42 23.53
CA SER A 2 -1.32 -13.87 23.52
C SER A 2 -1.08 -14.53 22.16
N VAL A 3 -0.24 -13.90 21.34
CA VAL A 3 0.24 -14.48 20.09
C VAL A 3 1.35 -15.47 20.45
N ASN A 4 1.10 -16.75 20.24
CA ASN A 4 2.12 -17.78 20.38
C ASN A 4 3.11 -17.68 19.21
N PHE A 5 4.30 -17.13 19.47
CA PHE A 5 5.44 -17.09 18.55
C PHE A 5 6.32 -18.34 18.65
N ASP A 6 5.75 -19.52 18.64
CA ASP A 6 6.54 -20.74 18.68
C ASP A 6 6.35 -21.60 17.43
N GLN A 7 6.98 -21.16 16.34
CA GLN A 7 7.44 -22.04 15.27
C GLN A 7 8.74 -21.46 14.71
N SER A 8 9.74 -22.29 14.54
CA SER A 8 11.08 -22.01 14.04
C SER A 8 11.05 -21.30 12.66
N PHE A 9 10.78 -20.01 12.67
CA PHE A 9 10.87 -19.18 11.49
C PHE A 9 12.33 -19.07 11.10
N ARG A 10 12.72 -19.68 9.98
CA ARG A 10 13.90 -19.18 9.28
C ARG A 10 13.65 -17.73 9.00
N VAL A 11 14.45 -16.87 9.61
CA VAL A 11 14.30 -15.42 9.53
C VAL A 11 14.23 -15.03 8.07
N PHE A 12 13.05 -14.59 7.60
CA PHE A 12 12.90 -14.02 6.28
C PHE A 12 13.85 -12.83 6.17
N LYS A 13 14.74 -12.84 5.18
CA LYS A 13 15.71 -11.76 4.94
C LYS A 13 15.59 -11.30 3.50
N HIS A 14 15.22 -10.06 3.33
CA HIS A 14 15.22 -9.38 2.04
C HIS A 14 15.68 -7.92 2.25
N PRO A 15 16.52 -7.34 1.38
CA PRO A 15 17.11 -6.02 1.62
C PRO A 15 16.09 -4.88 1.65
N ARG A 16 14.93 -5.05 1.03
CA ARG A 16 13.90 -4.00 0.87
C ARG A 16 12.49 -4.44 1.25
N ILE A 17 12.31 -5.62 1.81
CA ILE A 17 11.01 -6.12 2.27
C ILE A 17 11.22 -6.75 3.63
N GLN A 18 10.44 -6.31 4.62
CA GLN A 18 10.41 -6.88 5.95
C GLN A 18 9.05 -7.54 6.18
N LEU A 19 9.04 -8.78 6.64
CA LEU A 19 7.83 -9.44 7.13
C LEU A 19 7.49 -8.85 8.51
N VAL A 20 6.30 -8.29 8.64
CA VAL A 20 5.82 -7.60 9.86
C VAL A 20 4.86 -8.48 10.65
N TYR A 21 3.98 -9.19 9.94
CA TYR A 21 2.98 -10.06 10.54
C TYR A 21 2.60 -11.18 9.58
N GLU A 22 2.28 -12.34 10.11
CA GLU A 22 1.73 -13.46 9.37
C GLU A 22 0.79 -14.27 10.26
N ASP A 23 -0.35 -14.68 9.70
CA ASP A 23 -1.25 -15.68 10.26
C ASP A 23 -1.72 -16.67 9.17
N ASN A 24 -2.83 -17.36 9.40
CA ASN A 24 -3.36 -18.31 8.43
C ASN A 24 -3.94 -17.65 7.18
N ASP A 25 -4.41 -16.42 7.28
CA ASP A 25 -5.20 -15.73 6.25
C ASP A 25 -4.43 -14.60 5.57
N ILE A 26 -3.50 -13.95 6.27
CA ILE A 26 -2.80 -12.77 5.76
C ILE A 26 -1.29 -12.78 6.01
N LEU A 27 -0.60 -12.01 5.18
CA LEU A 27 0.77 -11.54 5.34
C LEU A 27 0.79 -10.02 5.35
N VAL A 28 1.49 -9.42 6.29
CA VAL A 28 1.77 -7.98 6.30
C VAL A 28 3.27 -7.77 6.17
N ILE A 29 3.65 -6.96 5.20
CA ILE A 29 5.05 -6.60 4.94
C ILE A 29 5.24 -5.09 5.04
N ASN A 30 6.45 -4.68 5.40
CA ASN A 30 6.94 -3.34 5.16
C ASN A 30 7.69 -3.34 3.82
N LYS A 31 7.07 -2.78 2.78
CA LYS A 31 7.64 -2.67 1.45
C LYS A 31 8.58 -1.47 1.39
N GLY A 32 9.82 -1.69 0.99
CA GLY A 32 10.80 -0.61 0.79
C GLY A 32 10.52 0.21 -0.48
N TYR A 33 11.12 1.39 -0.50
CA TYR A 33 11.20 2.28 -1.66
C TYR A 33 11.83 1.56 -2.87
N GLY A 34 11.34 1.85 -4.06
CA GLY A 34 11.86 1.30 -5.33
C GLY A 34 11.39 -0.13 -5.63
N VAL A 35 10.61 -0.77 -4.75
CA VAL A 35 10.05 -2.11 -4.96
C VAL A 35 8.65 -2.01 -5.54
N LEU A 36 8.40 -2.67 -6.67
CA LEU A 36 7.05 -2.81 -7.23
C LEU A 36 6.19 -3.72 -6.34
N SER A 37 4.92 -3.39 -6.18
CA SER A 37 3.96 -4.25 -5.46
C SER A 37 3.68 -5.54 -6.22
N MET A 38 3.51 -5.45 -7.53
CA MET A 38 3.29 -6.60 -8.42
C MET A 38 4.04 -6.43 -9.73
N GLY A 39 4.13 -7.51 -10.52
CA GLY A 39 4.80 -7.50 -11.81
C GLY A 39 4.09 -6.62 -12.85
N THR A 40 4.87 -6.16 -13.81
CA THR A 40 4.44 -5.54 -15.05
C THR A 40 4.72 -6.47 -16.22
N ASP A 41 4.45 -6.05 -17.43
CA ASP A 41 4.78 -6.84 -18.62
C ASP A 41 6.29 -7.08 -18.76
N THR A 42 7.11 -6.13 -18.30
CA THR A 42 8.58 -6.17 -18.42
C THR A 42 9.28 -6.66 -17.14
N VAL A 43 8.68 -6.49 -15.95
CA VAL A 43 9.28 -6.87 -14.68
C VAL A 43 8.44 -7.97 -14.02
N LYS A 44 8.93 -9.20 -13.99
CA LYS A 44 8.21 -10.37 -13.44
C LYS A 44 8.71 -10.79 -12.06
N THR A 45 9.93 -10.43 -11.68
CA THR A 45 10.60 -10.85 -10.43
C THR A 45 11.04 -9.66 -9.59
N GLY A 46 11.41 -9.90 -8.32
CA GLY A 46 11.85 -8.84 -7.40
C GLY A 46 10.73 -7.88 -6.95
N THR A 47 9.48 -8.20 -7.24
CA THR A 47 8.32 -7.45 -6.75
C THR A 47 7.89 -7.97 -5.38
N ALA A 48 7.17 -7.18 -4.59
CA ALA A 48 6.67 -7.62 -3.30
C ALA A 48 5.86 -8.92 -3.42
N TYR A 49 5.01 -9.01 -4.44
CA TYR A 49 4.25 -10.23 -4.74
C TYR A 49 5.15 -11.43 -5.04
N SER A 50 6.12 -11.30 -5.95
CA SER A 50 6.97 -12.42 -6.35
C SER A 50 7.82 -12.93 -5.17
N VAL A 51 8.37 -12.03 -4.37
CA VAL A 51 9.17 -12.36 -3.19
C VAL A 51 8.33 -13.08 -2.14
N MET A 52 7.11 -12.58 -1.84
CA MET A 52 6.25 -13.23 -0.85
C MET A 52 5.67 -14.55 -1.35
N ARG A 53 5.43 -14.68 -2.66
CA ARG A 53 5.04 -15.95 -3.28
C ARG A 53 6.14 -17.02 -3.13
N GLU A 54 7.40 -16.65 -3.34
CA GLU A 54 8.53 -17.55 -3.11
C GLU A 54 8.66 -17.93 -1.64
N TYR A 55 8.51 -16.97 -0.74
CA TYR A 55 8.53 -17.20 0.70
C TYR A 55 7.49 -18.23 1.15
N VAL A 56 6.23 -18.08 0.79
CA VAL A 56 5.18 -19.02 1.22
C VAL A 56 5.37 -20.40 0.58
N LYS A 57 5.81 -20.46 -0.68
CA LYS A 57 6.07 -21.73 -1.38
C LYS A 57 7.27 -22.49 -0.84
N TYR A 58 8.25 -21.81 -0.26
CA TYR A 58 9.36 -22.45 0.40
C TYR A 58 8.89 -23.29 1.62
N HIS A 59 7.89 -22.79 2.35
CA HIS A 59 7.32 -23.48 3.51
C HIS A 59 6.26 -24.51 3.11
N ASN A 60 5.47 -24.22 2.08
CA ASN A 60 4.46 -25.11 1.52
C ASN A 60 4.36 -24.89 0.00
N PRO A 61 4.78 -25.87 -0.83
CA PRO A 61 4.77 -25.74 -2.30
C PRO A 61 3.39 -25.43 -2.90
N ARG A 62 2.30 -25.75 -2.19
CA ARG A 62 0.92 -25.47 -2.59
C ARG A 62 0.41 -24.12 -2.12
N ALA A 63 1.14 -23.43 -1.23
CA ALA A 63 0.73 -22.14 -0.72
C ALA A 63 0.69 -21.08 -1.82
N GLN A 64 -0.24 -20.15 -1.66
CA GLN A 64 -0.46 -19.04 -2.59
C GLN A 64 -0.52 -17.73 -1.79
N VAL A 65 -0.27 -16.63 -2.48
CA VAL A 65 -0.55 -15.28 -1.99
C VAL A 65 -1.30 -14.50 -3.04
N PHE A 66 -2.09 -13.55 -2.60
CA PHE A 66 -2.96 -12.73 -3.43
C PHE A 66 -2.80 -11.27 -3.07
N ILE A 67 -2.74 -10.40 -4.06
CA ILE A 67 -2.74 -8.95 -3.87
C ILE A 67 -4.13 -8.50 -3.43
N VAL A 68 -4.21 -7.83 -2.30
CA VAL A 68 -5.42 -7.21 -1.78
C VAL A 68 -5.46 -5.72 -2.15
N HIS A 69 -4.35 -5.04 -1.94
CA HIS A 69 -4.12 -3.64 -2.33
C HIS A 69 -2.67 -3.46 -2.78
N ARG A 70 -2.34 -2.27 -3.26
CA ARG A 70 -0.98 -1.97 -3.74
C ARG A 70 -0.48 -0.65 -3.19
N LEU A 71 0.85 -0.54 -3.11
CA LEU A 71 1.60 0.71 -2.99
C LEU A 71 2.36 0.93 -4.29
N ASP A 72 2.58 2.16 -4.66
CA ASP A 72 3.40 2.50 -5.82
C ASP A 72 4.87 2.10 -5.58
N ARG A 73 5.66 2.04 -6.65
CA ARG A 73 7.06 1.64 -6.59
C ARG A 73 7.83 2.47 -5.57
N ASP A 74 7.64 3.77 -5.61
CA ASP A 74 8.39 4.74 -4.81
C ASP A 74 7.72 5.07 -3.46
N THR A 75 6.59 4.43 -3.16
CA THR A 75 5.94 4.49 -1.85
C THR A 75 6.42 3.32 -1.00
N SER A 76 7.01 3.60 0.15
CA SER A 76 7.34 2.60 1.18
C SER A 76 6.22 2.49 2.22
N GLY A 77 6.22 1.39 2.98
CA GLY A 77 5.28 1.21 4.08
C GLY A 77 4.55 -0.13 4.07
N LEU A 78 3.52 -0.23 4.91
CA LEU A 78 2.79 -1.46 5.14
C LEU A 78 1.94 -1.85 3.93
N MET A 79 2.11 -3.09 3.53
CA MET A 79 1.33 -3.72 2.47
C MET A 79 0.87 -5.10 2.92
N MET A 80 -0.40 -5.41 2.67
CA MET A 80 -1.02 -6.66 3.07
C MET A 80 -1.31 -7.53 1.84
N LEU A 81 -1.08 -8.84 1.99
CA LEU A 81 -1.42 -9.87 1.01
C LEU A 81 -2.30 -10.91 1.71
N ALA A 82 -3.25 -11.48 0.98
CA ALA A 82 -4.04 -12.61 1.45
C ALA A 82 -3.33 -13.93 1.13
N LYS A 83 -3.61 -14.99 1.92
CA LYS A 83 -3.06 -16.34 1.71
C LYS A 83 -4.06 -17.29 1.06
N SER A 84 -5.33 -16.86 0.89
CA SER A 84 -6.36 -17.59 0.15
C SER A 84 -7.19 -16.64 -0.72
N GLN A 85 -7.90 -17.19 -1.68
CA GLN A 85 -8.83 -16.42 -2.52
C GLN A 85 -9.99 -15.88 -1.67
N GLU A 86 -10.50 -16.69 -0.75
CA GLU A 86 -11.58 -16.33 0.17
C GLU A 86 -11.19 -15.13 1.04
N ALA A 87 -9.99 -15.14 1.63
CA ALA A 87 -9.47 -14.03 2.42
C ALA A 87 -9.32 -12.76 1.57
N LYS A 88 -8.78 -12.89 0.34
CA LYS A 88 -8.69 -11.77 -0.60
C LYS A 88 -10.06 -11.16 -0.89
N ASP A 89 -11.04 -12.00 -1.25
CA ASP A 89 -12.37 -11.54 -1.64
C ASP A 89 -13.10 -10.88 -0.46
N ALA A 90 -13.03 -11.48 0.74
CA ALA A 90 -13.58 -10.90 1.95
C ALA A 90 -13.00 -9.52 2.26
N MET A 91 -11.68 -9.36 2.11
CA MET A 91 -10.98 -8.09 2.34
C MET A 91 -11.32 -7.04 1.29
N GLN A 92 -11.35 -7.42 0.01
CA GLN A 92 -11.64 -6.47 -1.08
C GLN A 92 -13.10 -5.99 -1.05
N HIS A 93 -14.07 -6.87 -0.77
CA HIS A 93 -15.48 -6.50 -0.63
C HIS A 93 -15.75 -5.59 0.57
N ASN A 94 -15.04 -5.79 1.67
CA ASN A 94 -15.24 -5.05 2.91
C ASN A 94 -14.10 -4.05 3.21
N TRP A 95 -13.29 -3.70 2.22
CA TRP A 95 -12.07 -2.91 2.41
C TRP A 95 -12.27 -1.67 3.27
N ASN A 96 -13.28 -0.86 2.96
CA ASN A 96 -13.53 0.39 3.68
C ASN A 96 -14.04 0.20 5.12
N ASN A 97 -14.61 -0.98 5.44
CA ASN A 97 -15.07 -1.31 6.79
C ASN A 97 -13.97 -1.97 7.62
N MET A 98 -13.04 -2.67 6.97
CA MET A 98 -11.96 -3.41 7.63
C MET A 98 -10.71 -2.55 7.83
N VAL A 99 -10.41 -1.66 6.88
CA VAL A 99 -9.25 -0.76 6.93
C VAL A 99 -9.70 0.59 7.47
N LEU A 100 -9.60 0.74 8.78
CA LEU A 100 -10.10 1.92 9.50
C LEU A 100 -9.30 3.20 9.21
N SER A 101 -8.03 3.08 8.85
CA SER A 101 -7.16 4.22 8.57
C SER A 101 -6.08 3.87 7.54
N ARG A 102 -5.87 4.76 6.59
CA ARG A 102 -4.81 4.67 5.57
C ARG A 102 -4.01 5.96 5.62
N LYS A 103 -3.00 5.97 6.48
CA LYS A 103 -2.16 7.13 6.73
C LYS A 103 -0.82 7.00 6.01
N TYR A 104 -0.40 8.13 5.46
CA TYR A 104 0.87 8.29 4.78
C TYR A 104 1.59 9.52 5.35
N VAL A 105 2.90 9.54 5.19
CA VAL A 105 3.72 10.71 5.45
C VAL A 105 4.44 11.06 4.15
N ALA A 106 4.40 12.31 3.77
CA ALA A 106 5.07 12.82 2.58
C ALA A 106 5.77 14.15 2.85
N VAL A 107 6.89 14.37 2.19
CA VAL A 107 7.53 15.67 2.09
C VAL A 107 7.09 16.30 0.78
N VAL A 108 6.57 17.51 0.83
CA VAL A 108 6.17 18.29 -0.34
C VAL A 108 7.01 19.55 -0.45
N GLU A 109 7.25 20.00 -1.67
CA GLU A 109 7.88 21.28 -1.93
C GLU A 109 6.95 22.43 -1.54
N GLY A 110 7.53 23.51 -1.05
CA GLY A 110 6.81 24.69 -0.60
C GLY A 110 6.46 24.67 0.88
N MET A 111 6.13 25.86 1.37
CA MET A 111 5.69 26.09 2.75
C MET A 111 4.17 26.11 2.77
N VAL A 112 3.55 25.00 3.16
CA VAL A 112 2.10 24.93 3.33
C VAL A 112 1.73 25.76 4.57
N GLU A 113 1.01 26.86 4.40
CA GLU A 113 0.69 27.78 5.50
C GLU A 113 -0.39 27.21 6.43
N GLN A 114 -1.37 26.55 5.89
CA GLN A 114 -2.47 25.94 6.64
C GLN A 114 -1.99 24.73 7.45
N GLU A 115 -2.59 24.51 8.61
CA GLU A 115 -2.24 23.37 9.48
C GLU A 115 -2.88 22.05 9.02
N GLN A 116 -4.07 22.12 8.42
CA GLN A 116 -4.81 20.97 7.92
C GLN A 116 -5.77 21.36 6.80
N GLY A 117 -6.22 20.38 6.05
CA GLY A 117 -7.19 20.59 4.99
C GLY A 117 -7.65 19.30 4.32
N VAL A 118 -8.46 19.47 3.28
CA VAL A 118 -8.97 18.36 2.47
C VAL A 118 -8.77 18.69 1.01
N VAL A 119 -8.17 17.77 0.27
CA VAL A 119 -8.13 17.81 -1.20
C VAL A 119 -9.22 16.88 -1.72
N ARG A 120 -10.10 17.43 -2.56
CA ARG A 120 -11.16 16.68 -3.24
C ARG A 120 -11.07 16.96 -4.73
N SER A 121 -10.92 15.91 -5.51
CA SER A 121 -10.89 15.99 -6.97
C SER A 121 -11.38 14.68 -7.58
N TYR A 122 -11.45 14.62 -8.89
CA TYR A 122 -11.68 13.38 -9.61
C TYR A 122 -10.40 12.99 -10.33
N LEU A 123 -9.94 11.76 -10.14
CA LEU A 123 -8.78 11.21 -10.83
C LEU A 123 -9.25 10.46 -12.07
N ALA A 124 -8.79 10.91 -13.21
CA ALA A 124 -9.05 10.31 -14.51
C ALA A 124 -7.75 9.77 -15.10
N GLU A 125 -7.86 8.80 -15.98
CA GLU A 125 -6.73 8.15 -16.65
C GLU A 125 -6.86 8.38 -18.16
N THR A 126 -5.76 8.76 -18.79
CA THR A 126 -5.66 8.88 -20.24
C THR A 126 -5.52 7.49 -20.90
N SER A 127 -5.69 7.41 -22.21
CA SER A 127 -5.42 6.20 -23.00
C SER A 127 -3.92 5.74 -22.93
N GLN A 128 -3.03 6.60 -22.46
CA GLN A 128 -1.61 6.33 -22.25
C GLN A 128 -1.28 5.96 -20.81
N PHE A 129 -2.32 5.69 -19.98
CA PHE A 129 -2.22 5.35 -18.55
C PHE A 129 -1.64 6.46 -17.67
N GLU A 130 -1.73 7.71 -18.09
CA GLU A 130 -1.37 8.86 -17.27
C GLU A 130 -2.57 9.29 -16.43
N VAL A 131 -2.38 9.42 -15.13
CA VAL A 131 -3.42 9.87 -14.19
C VAL A 131 -3.33 11.38 -14.03
N TYR A 132 -4.48 12.04 -14.17
CA TYR A 132 -4.59 13.49 -13.94
C TYR A 132 -5.80 13.82 -13.05
N SER A 133 -5.71 14.97 -12.38
CA SER A 133 -6.78 15.49 -11.52
C SER A 133 -7.70 16.41 -12.32
N THR A 134 -9.01 16.26 -12.12
CA THR A 134 -10.06 17.11 -12.73
C THR A 134 -11.14 17.44 -11.69
N GLN A 135 -11.85 18.54 -11.92
CA GLN A 135 -13.06 18.88 -11.16
C GLN A 135 -14.35 18.34 -11.81
N ASP A 136 -14.25 17.75 -12.99
CA ASP A 136 -15.36 17.17 -13.73
C ASP A 136 -15.65 15.74 -13.25
N ALA A 137 -16.75 15.58 -12.52
CA ALA A 137 -17.20 14.29 -11.98
C ALA A 137 -17.51 13.24 -13.05
N SER A 138 -17.79 13.65 -14.29
CA SER A 138 -18.10 12.73 -15.38
C SER A 138 -16.85 12.07 -15.97
N LYS A 139 -15.66 12.61 -15.71
CA LYS A 139 -14.39 12.18 -16.32
C LYS A 139 -13.53 11.31 -15.43
N GLY A 140 -13.82 11.22 -14.14
CA GLY A 140 -12.93 10.53 -13.23
C GLY A 140 -13.63 9.97 -11.99
N GLN A 141 -12.86 9.32 -11.17
CA GLN A 141 -13.33 8.75 -9.91
C GLN A 141 -12.96 9.66 -8.75
N LEU A 142 -13.93 9.86 -7.83
CA LEU A 142 -13.73 10.71 -6.66
C LEU A 142 -12.53 10.26 -5.83
N ALA A 143 -11.62 11.20 -5.58
CA ALA A 143 -10.49 11.08 -4.69
C ALA A 143 -10.59 12.13 -3.58
N VAL A 144 -10.54 11.68 -2.34
CA VAL A 144 -10.59 12.54 -1.15
C VAL A 144 -9.43 12.19 -0.24
N THR A 145 -8.57 13.18 0.00
CA THR A 145 -7.43 13.07 0.90
C THR A 145 -7.50 14.16 1.95
N ARG A 146 -7.54 13.78 3.21
CA ARG A 146 -7.32 14.70 4.34
C ARG A 146 -5.84 14.83 4.57
N TRP A 147 -5.41 16.01 4.97
CA TRP A 147 -4.02 16.24 5.27
C TRP A 147 -3.83 17.13 6.49
N ARG A 148 -2.71 16.93 7.16
CA ARG A 148 -2.25 17.74 8.29
C ARG A 148 -0.75 18.01 8.13
N ARG A 149 -0.34 19.25 8.25
CA ARG A 149 1.07 19.64 8.28
C ARG A 149 1.67 19.25 9.63
N LEU A 150 2.71 18.44 9.61
CA LEU A 150 3.44 18.02 10.79
C LEU A 150 4.59 18.99 11.10
N ALA A 151 5.28 19.48 10.06
CA ALA A 151 6.38 20.44 10.17
C ALA A 151 6.54 21.20 8.86
N ALA A 152 7.24 22.34 8.90
CA ALA A 152 7.64 23.08 7.71
C ALA A 152 8.99 23.79 7.96
N GLY A 153 9.84 23.84 6.93
CA GLY A 153 11.15 24.48 7.00
C GLY A 153 11.97 24.20 5.74
N GLY A 154 12.93 25.07 5.45
CA GLY A 154 13.85 24.89 4.31
C GLY A 154 13.20 24.84 2.94
N GLY A 155 12.03 25.43 2.77
CA GLY A 155 11.28 25.38 1.49
C GLY A 155 10.43 24.12 1.30
N TYR A 156 10.26 23.29 2.34
CA TYR A 156 9.49 22.03 2.32
C TYR A 156 8.49 21.97 3.46
N SER A 157 7.47 21.12 3.30
CA SER A 157 6.53 20.78 4.36
C SER A 157 6.42 19.26 4.52
N LEU A 158 6.42 18.79 5.78
CA LEU A 158 6.14 17.41 6.14
C LEU A 158 4.65 17.27 6.41
N MET A 159 4.00 16.38 5.70
CA MET A 159 2.56 16.19 5.69
C MET A 159 2.17 14.79 6.15
N GLU A 160 1.19 14.69 7.03
CA GLU A 160 0.41 13.47 7.22
C GLU A 160 -0.78 13.51 6.27
N LEU A 161 -1.02 12.43 5.56
CA LEU A 161 -2.10 12.28 4.59
C LEU A 161 -2.97 11.10 5.01
N GLU A 162 -4.28 11.27 4.98
CA GLU A 162 -5.25 10.20 5.23
C GLU A 162 -6.21 10.07 4.06
N LEU A 163 -6.28 8.87 3.48
CA LEU A 163 -7.09 8.61 2.31
C LEU A 163 -8.49 8.17 2.72
N ASP A 164 -9.51 9.00 2.43
CA ASP A 164 -10.92 8.63 2.59
C ASP A 164 -11.38 7.69 1.47
N THR A 165 -10.76 7.79 0.29
CA THR A 165 -11.00 6.92 -0.86
C THR A 165 -9.80 6.05 -1.16
N GLY A 166 -9.96 4.99 -1.93
CA GLY A 166 -8.88 4.06 -2.29
C GLY A 166 -8.00 4.51 -3.46
N ARG A 167 -7.95 5.81 -3.72
CA ARG A 167 -7.30 6.39 -4.91
C ARG A 167 -6.16 7.29 -4.53
#